data_38493d26bbd20a291870ecd1d58e2b3e
#
_entry.id   38493d26bbd20a291870ecd1d58e2b3e
#
_cell.length_a   1.000
_cell.length_b   1.000
_cell.length_c   1.000
_cell.angle_alpha   90.00
_cell.angle_beta   90.00
_cell.angle_gamma   90.00
#
_symmetry.space_group_name_H-M   'P 1'
#
loop_
_entity.id
_entity.type
_entity.pdbx_description
1 polymer ?
#
loop_
_entity_poly.entity_id
_entity_poly.type
_entity_poly.pdbx_seq_one_letter_code
_entity_poly.pdbx_strand_id
1 'polypeptide(L)'
;MPQLTKNYIDTGKVSIEIHDFPLTQIHSGALMAAQAANCSAEQGQFFLMRKTLFDGVVNKEWRDGSLDDLTTFGNYAAAIGIDRAQFESCVTTNRHLAQVKADLAMAQQLGINSTPAFIINGRLLMGAQPYDEFAKIIDAMISPP
;
A
#
# COMPACT_ATOMS: atom_id res chain seq x y z
N MET A 1 6.31 11.36 -3.77
CA MET A 1 4.95 11.43 -3.17
C MET A 1 4.70 12.70 -2.35
N PRO A 2 5.59 13.25 -1.47
CA PRO A 2 5.23 14.44 -0.66
C PRO A 2 4.75 15.66 -1.45
N GLN A 3 5.38 15.94 -2.60
CA GLN A 3 4.96 17.05 -3.47
C GLN A 3 3.58 16.80 -4.11
N LEU A 4 3.28 15.57 -4.53
CA LEU A 4 1.96 15.23 -5.06
C LEU A 4 0.88 15.38 -3.99
N THR A 5 1.15 14.89 -2.78
CA THR A 5 0.25 15.05 -1.65
C THR A 5 -0.07 16.52 -1.43
N LYS A 6 0.96 17.36 -1.23
CA LYS A 6 0.82 18.78 -0.95
C LYS A 6 0.09 19.55 -2.07
N ASN A 7 0.42 19.27 -3.33
CA ASN A 7 -0.02 20.11 -4.44
C ASN A 7 -1.36 19.69 -5.05
N TYR A 8 -1.74 18.42 -4.87
CA TYR A 8 -2.94 17.85 -5.53
C TYR A 8 -3.91 17.19 -4.55
N ILE A 9 -3.43 16.38 -3.60
CA ILE A 9 -4.31 15.64 -2.69
C ILE A 9 -4.85 16.57 -1.60
N ASP A 10 -3.97 17.29 -0.89
CA ASP A 10 -4.35 18.21 0.18
C ASP A 10 -5.18 19.40 -0.33
N THR A 11 -5.09 19.70 -1.64
CA THR A 11 -5.87 20.73 -2.30
C THR A 11 -7.21 20.23 -2.86
N GLY A 12 -7.50 18.94 -2.72
CA GLY A 12 -8.74 18.33 -3.21
C GLY A 12 -8.82 18.16 -4.74
N LYS A 13 -7.74 18.40 -5.48
CA LYS A 13 -7.69 18.25 -6.94
C LYS A 13 -7.63 16.79 -7.39
N VAL A 14 -7.07 15.92 -6.54
CA VAL A 14 -6.86 14.49 -6.81
C VAL A 14 -7.21 13.70 -5.57
N SER A 15 -7.90 12.58 -5.74
CA SER A 15 -8.00 11.51 -4.75
C SER A 15 -7.01 10.39 -5.08
N ILE A 16 -6.52 9.71 -4.06
CA ILE A 16 -5.65 8.54 -4.20
C ILE A 16 -6.34 7.30 -3.64
N GLU A 17 -6.31 6.23 -4.41
CA GLU A 17 -6.70 4.90 -3.98
C GLU A 17 -5.47 3.99 -4.07
N ILE A 18 -5.27 3.12 -3.07
CA ILE A 18 -4.14 2.21 -3.02
C ILE A 18 -4.65 0.79 -3.17
N HIS A 19 -4.11 0.09 -4.16
CA HIS A 19 -4.36 -1.31 -4.43
C HIS A 19 -3.12 -2.15 -4.13
N ASP A 20 -3.34 -3.34 -3.58
CA ASP A 20 -2.26 -4.24 -3.19
C ASP A 20 -1.71 -5.03 -4.38
N PHE A 21 -0.38 -5.07 -4.48
CA PHE A 21 0.34 -5.90 -5.45
C PHE A 21 1.51 -6.64 -4.78
N PRO A 22 1.23 -7.65 -3.94
CA PRO A 22 2.28 -8.37 -3.22
C PRO A 22 3.09 -9.26 -4.17
N LEU A 23 4.38 -8.94 -4.32
CA LEU A 23 5.33 -9.68 -5.16
C LEU A 23 5.87 -10.91 -4.39
N THR A 24 5.01 -11.90 -4.15
CA THR A 24 5.32 -13.07 -3.31
C THR A 24 6.42 -13.97 -3.86
N GLN A 25 6.71 -13.88 -5.17
CA GLN A 25 7.79 -14.66 -5.79
C GLN A 25 9.19 -14.22 -5.32
N ILE A 26 9.33 -12.95 -4.89
CA ILE A 26 10.60 -12.38 -4.44
C ILE A 26 10.55 -11.88 -2.99
N HIS A 27 9.34 -11.73 -2.43
CA HIS A 27 9.09 -11.26 -1.08
C HIS A 27 7.97 -12.11 -0.45
N SER A 28 8.33 -13.25 0.12
CA SER A 28 7.35 -14.23 0.65
C SER A 28 6.43 -13.65 1.73
N GLY A 29 6.90 -12.71 2.54
CA GLY A 29 6.09 -12.01 3.54
C GLY A 29 5.16 -10.92 3.00
N ALA A 30 5.23 -10.58 1.69
CA ALA A 30 4.48 -9.46 1.14
C ALA A 30 2.95 -9.62 1.26
N LEU A 31 2.45 -10.85 1.19
CA LEU A 31 1.01 -11.12 1.33
C LEU A 31 0.51 -10.83 2.75
N MET A 32 1.27 -11.22 3.77
CA MET A 32 0.94 -10.91 5.16
C MET A 32 1.06 -9.40 5.42
N ALA A 33 2.10 -8.75 4.89
CA ALA A 33 2.30 -7.31 5.04
C ALA A 33 1.16 -6.50 4.40
N ALA A 34 0.67 -6.90 3.22
CA ALA A 34 -0.51 -6.29 2.59
C ALA A 34 -1.75 -6.42 3.48
N GLN A 35 -2.03 -7.62 4.00
CA GLN A 35 -3.14 -7.83 4.93
C GLN A 35 -2.97 -7.01 6.22
N ALA A 36 -1.74 -6.91 6.77
CA ALA A 36 -1.46 -6.11 7.95
C ALA A 36 -1.78 -4.62 7.74
N ALA A 37 -1.43 -4.06 6.58
CA ALA A 37 -1.80 -2.69 6.22
C ALA A 37 -3.32 -2.51 6.18
N ASN A 38 -4.05 -3.43 5.54
CA ASN A 38 -5.51 -3.37 5.46
C ASN A 38 -6.18 -3.59 6.83
N CYS A 39 -5.66 -4.48 7.68
CA CYS A 39 -6.15 -4.66 9.05
C CYS A 39 -5.98 -3.39 9.89
N SER A 40 -4.91 -2.64 9.68
CA SER A 40 -4.72 -1.35 10.37
C SER A 40 -5.64 -0.24 9.83
N ALA A 41 -6.12 -0.36 8.59
CA ALA A 41 -7.10 0.55 8.01
C ALA A 41 -8.43 0.53 8.77
N GLU A 42 -8.84 -0.62 9.30
CA GLU A 42 -10.04 -0.75 10.14
C GLU A 42 -10.00 0.15 11.39
N GLN A 43 -8.78 0.56 11.79
CA GLN A 43 -8.54 1.45 12.93
C GLN A 43 -7.95 2.81 12.50
N GLY A 44 -8.08 3.16 11.20
CA GLY A 44 -7.68 4.46 10.65
C GLY A 44 -6.18 4.66 10.47
N GLN A 45 -5.34 3.61 10.56
CA GLN A 45 -3.89 3.73 10.57
C GLN A 45 -3.20 3.07 9.35
N PHE A 46 -3.90 2.95 8.21
CA PHE A 46 -3.35 2.33 7.01
C PHE A 46 -1.99 2.90 6.58
N PHE A 47 -1.91 4.22 6.39
CA PHE A 47 -0.69 4.85 5.88
C PHE A 47 0.47 4.76 6.85
N LEU A 48 0.20 4.84 8.15
CA LEU A 48 1.24 4.74 9.16
C LEU A 48 1.77 3.30 9.25
N MET A 49 0.89 2.31 9.28
CA MET A 49 1.29 0.89 9.23
C MET A 49 2.07 0.58 7.95
N ARG A 50 1.56 1.03 6.80
CA ARG A 50 2.26 0.83 5.52
C ARG A 50 3.67 1.40 5.55
N LYS A 51 3.85 2.62 6.06
CA LYS A 51 5.18 3.21 6.22
C LYS A 51 6.08 2.35 7.11
N THR A 52 5.57 1.95 8.27
CA THR A 52 6.32 1.13 9.24
C THR A 52 6.73 -0.22 8.65
N LEU A 53 5.85 -0.86 7.87
CA LEU A 53 6.16 -2.11 7.18
C LEU A 53 7.30 -1.94 6.16
N PHE A 54 7.30 -0.86 5.37
CA PHE A 54 8.39 -0.60 4.43
C PHE A 54 9.71 -0.27 5.15
N ASP A 55 9.67 0.52 6.22
CA ASP A 55 10.85 0.80 7.04
C ASP A 55 11.40 -0.51 7.65
N GLY A 56 10.53 -1.37 8.15
CA GLY A 56 10.89 -2.67 8.72
C GLY A 56 11.55 -3.62 7.73
N VAL A 57 11.10 -3.65 6.48
CA VAL A 57 11.78 -4.43 5.43
C VAL A 57 13.19 -3.91 5.15
N VAL A 58 13.36 -2.60 5.08
CA VAL A 58 14.68 -1.97 4.89
C VAL A 58 15.63 -2.30 6.04
N ASN A 59 15.10 -2.30 7.26
CA ASN A 59 15.83 -2.62 8.49
C ASN A 59 15.98 -4.14 8.72
N LYS A 60 15.38 -4.99 7.86
CA LYS A 60 15.39 -6.46 7.98
C LYS A 60 14.71 -6.97 9.26
N GLU A 61 13.68 -6.29 9.70
CA GLU A 61 12.90 -6.64 10.90
C GLU A 61 11.88 -7.74 10.64
N TRP A 62 11.46 -7.91 9.39
CA TRP A 62 10.57 -8.97 8.93
C TRP A 62 10.90 -9.40 7.50
N ARG A 63 10.42 -10.58 7.05
CA ARG A 63 10.86 -11.14 5.77
C ARG A 63 9.88 -12.08 5.06
N ASP A 64 9.37 -13.10 5.73
CA ASP A 64 8.81 -14.29 5.08
C ASP A 64 7.33 -14.57 5.41
N GLY A 65 6.70 -13.78 6.27
CA GLY A 65 5.33 -13.95 6.73
C GLY A 65 5.18 -15.05 7.77
N SER A 66 6.24 -15.32 8.54
CA SER A 66 6.25 -16.26 9.65
C SER A 66 5.50 -15.74 10.89
N LEU A 67 5.42 -16.56 11.93
CA LEU A 67 4.89 -16.13 13.23
C LEU A 67 5.75 -15.05 13.89
N ASP A 68 7.06 -15.02 13.59
CA ASP A 68 7.95 -13.97 14.07
C ASP A 68 7.62 -12.64 13.39
N ASP A 69 7.31 -12.66 12.09
CA ASP A 69 6.84 -11.48 11.36
C ASP A 69 5.48 -11.00 11.90
N LEU A 70 4.55 -11.91 12.20
CA LEU A 70 3.28 -11.55 12.84
C LEU A 70 3.49 -10.87 14.20
N THR A 71 4.42 -11.38 15.00
CA THR A 71 4.79 -10.76 16.29
C THR A 71 5.36 -9.36 16.08
N THR A 72 6.23 -9.20 15.10
CA THR A 72 6.80 -7.89 14.70
C THR A 72 5.71 -6.92 14.26
N PHE A 73 4.76 -7.36 13.43
CA PHE A 73 3.63 -6.53 12.99
C PHE A 73 2.69 -6.15 14.15
N GLY A 74 2.50 -7.06 15.12
CA GLY A 74 1.78 -6.78 16.36
C GLY A 74 2.47 -5.70 17.21
N ASN A 75 3.81 -5.69 17.25
CA ASN A 75 4.58 -4.63 17.90
C ASN A 75 4.44 -3.30 17.17
N TYR A 76 4.43 -3.30 15.83
CA TYR A 76 4.13 -2.10 15.03
C TYR A 76 2.73 -1.57 15.32
N ALA A 77 1.72 -2.45 15.38
CA ALA A 77 0.35 -2.08 15.71
C ALA A 77 0.27 -1.35 17.05
N ALA A 78 0.90 -1.90 18.08
CA ALA A 78 0.98 -1.26 19.40
C ALA A 78 1.71 0.09 19.35
N ALA A 79 2.84 0.18 18.61
CA ALA A 79 3.63 1.40 18.50
C ALA A 79 2.89 2.54 17.78
N ILE A 80 2.01 2.21 16.82
CA ILE A 80 1.17 3.20 16.11
C ILE A 80 -0.16 3.47 16.81
N GLY A 81 -0.40 2.89 17.99
CA GLY A 81 -1.53 3.19 18.85
C GLY A 81 -2.85 2.53 18.47
N ILE A 82 -2.83 1.40 17.74
CA ILE A 82 -4.03 0.62 17.45
C ILE A 82 -4.14 -0.60 18.37
N ASP A 83 -5.37 -1.12 18.51
CA ASP A 83 -5.62 -2.35 19.29
C ASP A 83 -4.92 -3.54 18.65
N ARG A 84 -3.88 -4.01 19.34
CA ARG A 84 -3.05 -5.12 18.89
C ARG A 84 -3.84 -6.43 18.76
N ALA A 85 -4.76 -6.72 19.69
CA ALA A 85 -5.50 -7.98 19.68
C ALA A 85 -6.47 -8.04 18.49
N GLN A 86 -7.18 -6.93 18.21
CA GLN A 86 -8.02 -6.82 17.02
C GLN A 86 -7.20 -6.94 15.74
N PHE A 87 -6.06 -6.26 15.68
CA PHE A 87 -5.15 -6.32 14.55
C PHE A 87 -4.65 -7.75 14.28
N GLU A 88 -4.10 -8.43 15.31
CA GLU A 88 -3.59 -9.81 15.18
C GLU A 88 -4.72 -10.79 14.79
N SER A 89 -5.91 -10.63 15.37
CA SER A 89 -7.09 -11.42 14.97
C SER A 89 -7.44 -11.21 13.51
N CYS A 90 -7.41 -9.97 13.01
CA CYS A 90 -7.67 -9.66 11.61
C CYS A 90 -6.65 -10.33 10.67
N VAL A 91 -5.36 -10.25 10.98
CA VAL A 91 -4.30 -10.85 10.17
C VAL A 91 -4.39 -12.37 10.18
N THR A 92 -4.53 -13.00 11.35
CA THR A 92 -4.54 -14.47 11.49
C THR A 92 -5.78 -15.12 10.89
N THR A 93 -6.91 -14.42 10.87
CA THR A 93 -8.14 -14.89 10.22
C THR A 93 -8.19 -14.59 8.72
N ASN A 94 -7.12 -14.00 8.16
CA ASN A 94 -7.03 -13.65 6.75
C ASN A 94 -8.20 -12.77 6.25
N ARG A 95 -8.66 -11.82 7.08
CA ARG A 95 -9.88 -11.02 6.82
C ARG A 95 -9.83 -10.28 5.50
N HIS A 96 -8.67 -9.76 5.11
CA HIS A 96 -8.46 -9.01 3.87
C HIS A 96 -7.82 -9.82 2.74
N LEU A 97 -7.62 -11.13 2.90
CA LEU A 97 -6.98 -11.97 1.87
C LEU A 97 -7.72 -11.92 0.53
N ALA A 98 -9.05 -11.96 0.56
CA ALA A 98 -9.86 -11.92 -0.66
C ALA A 98 -9.66 -10.60 -1.42
N GLN A 99 -9.63 -9.46 -0.69
CA GLN A 99 -9.38 -8.14 -1.27
C GLN A 99 -7.99 -8.05 -1.90
N VAL A 100 -6.95 -8.44 -1.16
CA VAL A 100 -5.56 -8.43 -1.65
C VAL A 100 -5.41 -9.28 -2.92
N LYS A 101 -6.06 -10.45 -2.96
CA LYS A 101 -6.06 -11.30 -4.17
C LYS A 101 -6.82 -10.69 -5.33
N ALA A 102 -7.93 -10.00 -5.07
CA ALA A 102 -8.70 -9.31 -6.09
C ALA A 102 -7.88 -8.15 -6.70
N ASP A 103 -7.22 -7.35 -5.88
CA ASP A 103 -6.34 -6.26 -6.33
C ASP A 103 -5.21 -6.80 -7.21
N LEU A 104 -4.55 -7.87 -6.76
CA LEU A 104 -3.49 -8.52 -7.54
C LEU A 104 -4.00 -9.02 -8.90
N ALA A 105 -5.16 -9.69 -8.93
CA ALA A 105 -5.75 -10.20 -10.15
C ALA A 105 -6.14 -9.05 -11.11
N MET A 106 -6.73 -7.98 -10.60
CA MET A 106 -7.07 -6.79 -11.37
C MET A 106 -5.82 -6.16 -11.99
N ALA A 107 -4.76 -5.96 -11.21
CA ALA A 107 -3.51 -5.40 -11.69
C ALA A 107 -2.88 -6.27 -12.81
N GLN A 108 -2.92 -7.60 -12.66
CA GLN A 108 -2.43 -8.53 -13.69
C GLN A 108 -3.25 -8.44 -14.97
N GLN A 109 -4.59 -8.30 -14.89
CA GLN A 109 -5.45 -8.11 -16.06
C GLN A 109 -5.14 -6.80 -16.79
N LEU A 110 -4.69 -5.77 -16.08
CA LEU A 110 -4.25 -4.49 -16.63
C LEU A 110 -2.80 -4.52 -17.16
N GLY A 111 -2.14 -5.70 -17.15
CA GLY A 111 -0.76 -5.87 -17.61
C GLY A 111 0.30 -5.32 -16.64
N ILE A 112 -0.08 -5.00 -15.41
CA ILE A 112 0.85 -4.56 -14.36
C ILE A 112 1.62 -5.78 -13.84
N ASN A 113 2.94 -5.73 -13.90
CA ASN A 113 3.83 -6.82 -13.50
C ASN A 113 4.94 -6.39 -12.52
N SER A 114 4.97 -5.12 -12.14
CA SER A 114 5.96 -4.55 -11.23
C SER A 114 5.40 -3.35 -10.46
N THR A 115 6.08 -2.99 -9.36
CA THR A 115 5.74 -1.83 -8.53
C THR A 115 6.90 -0.84 -8.47
N PRO A 116 6.62 0.45 -8.27
CA PRO A 116 5.28 1.04 -8.23
C PRO A 116 4.66 1.16 -9.64
N ALA A 117 3.33 1.06 -9.70
CA ALA A 117 2.55 1.37 -10.89
C ALA A 117 1.42 2.32 -10.51
N PHE A 118 1.02 3.20 -11.42
CA PHE A 118 -0.01 4.21 -11.18
C PHE A 118 -0.99 4.23 -12.34
N ILE A 119 -2.28 4.37 -12.04
CA ILE A 119 -3.32 4.63 -13.02
C ILE A 119 -3.91 6.00 -12.71
N ILE A 120 -3.74 6.95 -13.62
CA ILE A 120 -4.22 8.32 -13.47
C ILE A 120 -5.36 8.53 -14.46
N ASN A 121 -6.60 8.48 -13.98
CA ASN A 121 -7.81 8.55 -14.83
C ASN A 121 -7.72 7.65 -16.07
N GLY A 122 -7.35 6.38 -15.88
CA GLY A 122 -7.23 5.37 -16.94
C GLY A 122 -5.88 5.36 -17.68
N ARG A 123 -4.97 6.30 -17.42
CA ARG A 123 -3.63 6.31 -18.01
C ARG A 123 -2.64 5.58 -17.11
N LEU A 124 -2.07 4.49 -17.59
CA LEU A 124 -1.04 3.72 -16.87
C LEU A 124 0.31 4.45 -16.91
N LEU A 125 0.96 4.55 -15.75
CA LEU A 125 2.30 5.08 -15.57
C LEU A 125 3.10 4.07 -14.74
N MET A 126 4.14 3.48 -15.30
CA MET A 126 4.96 2.45 -14.66
C MET A 126 6.20 3.04 -14.02
N GLY A 127 6.56 2.50 -12.86
CA GLY A 127 7.79 2.84 -12.15
C GLY A 127 7.72 4.12 -11.32
N ALA A 128 8.77 4.36 -10.56
CA ALA A 128 8.94 5.58 -9.75
C ALA A 128 9.37 6.75 -10.64
N GLN A 129 8.41 7.38 -11.30
CA GLN A 129 8.66 8.53 -12.17
C GLN A 129 8.93 9.82 -11.35
N PRO A 130 9.66 10.79 -11.92
CA PRO A 130 9.82 12.11 -11.33
C PRO A 130 8.48 12.83 -11.13
N TYR A 131 8.44 13.76 -10.16
CA TYR A 131 7.26 14.55 -9.86
C TYR A 131 6.66 15.24 -11.11
N ASP A 132 7.51 15.79 -11.96
CA ASP A 132 7.08 16.57 -13.15
C ASP A 132 6.28 15.72 -14.14
N GLU A 133 6.56 14.42 -14.25
CA GLU A 133 5.79 13.51 -15.11
C GLU A 133 4.36 13.32 -14.56
N PHE A 134 4.21 13.20 -13.24
CA PHE A 134 2.89 13.16 -12.61
C PHE A 134 2.15 14.49 -12.78
N ALA A 135 2.82 15.60 -12.48
CA ALA A 135 2.24 16.93 -12.60
C ALA A 135 1.73 17.21 -14.01
N LYS A 136 2.54 16.94 -15.03
CA LYS A 136 2.16 17.09 -16.44
C LYS A 136 0.90 16.29 -16.81
N ILE A 137 0.79 15.05 -16.33
CA ILE A 137 -0.38 14.21 -16.62
C ILE A 137 -1.61 14.76 -15.88
N ILE A 138 -1.47 15.06 -14.60
CA ILE A 138 -2.57 15.54 -13.76
C ILE A 138 -3.07 16.89 -14.25
N ASP A 139 -2.17 17.85 -14.49
CA ASP A 139 -2.53 19.19 -14.93
C ASP A 139 -3.27 19.19 -16.26
N ALA A 140 -2.87 18.31 -17.20
CA ALA A 140 -3.58 18.12 -18.45
C ALA A 140 -5.01 17.57 -18.30
N MET A 141 -5.31 16.90 -17.19
CA MET A 141 -6.63 16.31 -16.91
C MET A 141 -7.56 17.23 -16.08
N ILE A 142 -6.98 18.12 -15.28
CA ILE A 142 -7.75 19.05 -14.42
C ILE A 142 -7.90 20.45 -15.00
N SER A 143 -7.12 20.79 -16.03
CA SER A 143 -7.29 22.07 -16.74
C SER A 143 -8.60 22.03 -17.53
N PRO A 144 -9.45 23.08 -17.45
CA PRO A 144 -10.60 23.17 -18.31
C PRO A 144 -10.15 23.25 -19.79
N PRO A 145 -10.98 22.74 -20.72
CA PRO A 145 -10.68 22.83 -22.16
C PRO A 145 -10.63 24.27 -22.65
#